data_402e41f6e759aa2f1c4c3e8f0325a5ba
#
_entry.id   402e41f6e759aa2f1c4c3e8f0325a5ba
#
_cell.length_a   1.000
_cell.length_b   1.000
_cell.length_c   1.000
_cell.angle_alpha   90.00
_cell.angle_beta   90.00
_cell.angle_gamma   90.00
#
_symmetry.space_group_name_H-M   'P 1'
#
loop_
_entity.id
_entity.type
_entity.pdbx_description
1 polymer ?
#
loop_
_entity_poly.entity_id
_entity_poly.type
_entity_poly.pdbx_seq_one_letter_code
_entity_poly.pdbx_strand_id
1 'polypeptide(L)'
;MEVSRRTFIKTTLIGGTGVSVFGFSLAPVYAQTQGLKIARTTETRSTCPYCSVSCGVIIHTLGDKAKNAAPQVVHVEGDPDHPINRGTLCPKGASLQQDIVNDRRLLKPQVRRPGSDHWDDISWDQAVDEIARWTKKTRDATFIEKDKDGYTVNRLETIGWIGGCTDTNELNFLAVKTMRSMGVCYFETQARV
;
A
#
# COMPACT_ATOMS: atom_id res chain seq x y z
N MET A 1 7.11 36.12 -29.18
CA MET A 1 5.70 36.32 -28.77
C MET A 1 5.33 35.12 -27.93
N GLU A 2 5.35 35.24 -26.62
CA GLU A 2 4.90 34.15 -25.74
C GLU A 2 3.36 34.15 -25.65
N VAL A 3 2.76 33.13 -26.18
CA VAL A 3 1.31 32.94 -26.08
C VAL A 3 1.00 32.33 -24.72
N SER A 4 0.29 33.05 -23.84
CA SER A 4 -0.10 32.53 -22.53
C SER A 4 -1.04 31.33 -22.68
N ARG A 5 -0.99 30.37 -21.75
CA ARG A 5 -1.91 29.20 -21.71
C ARG A 5 -3.40 29.62 -21.81
N ARG A 6 -3.75 30.75 -21.23
CA ARG A 6 -5.13 31.29 -21.24
C ARG A 6 -5.49 31.82 -22.64
N THR A 7 -4.56 32.41 -23.37
CA THR A 7 -4.74 32.88 -24.75
C THR A 7 -4.84 31.68 -25.70
N PHE A 8 -4.02 30.64 -25.49
CA PHE A 8 -4.08 29.40 -26.26
C PHE A 8 -5.45 28.72 -26.12
N ILE A 9 -5.97 28.56 -24.90
CA ILE A 9 -7.29 27.96 -24.64
C ILE A 9 -8.40 28.80 -25.25
N LYS A 10 -8.35 30.13 -25.16
CA LYS A 10 -9.35 31.03 -25.78
C LYS A 10 -9.33 30.95 -27.29
N THR A 11 -8.15 30.92 -27.93
CA THR A 11 -8.03 30.78 -29.38
C THR A 11 -8.47 29.41 -29.89
N THR A 12 -8.26 28.35 -29.11
CA THR A 12 -8.76 27.01 -29.46
C THR A 12 -10.28 26.90 -29.34
N LEU A 13 -10.88 27.56 -28.34
CA LEU A 13 -12.33 27.65 -28.19
C LEU A 13 -13.01 28.47 -29.30
N ILE A 14 -12.39 29.58 -29.71
CA ILE A 14 -12.89 30.42 -30.83
C ILE A 14 -12.64 29.70 -32.17
N GLY A 15 -11.53 28.99 -32.31
CA GLY A 15 -11.27 28.13 -33.47
C GLY A 15 -12.25 26.98 -33.61
N GLY A 16 -12.75 26.43 -32.48
CA GLY A 16 -13.78 25.39 -32.46
C GLY A 16 -15.13 25.82 -33.05
N THR A 17 -15.51 27.08 -32.88
CA THR A 17 -16.71 27.62 -33.53
C THR A 17 -16.55 27.86 -35.03
N GLY A 18 -15.29 28.10 -35.50
CA GLY A 18 -14.98 28.20 -36.93
C GLY A 18 -15.02 26.85 -37.66
N VAL A 19 -14.72 25.76 -36.98
CA VAL A 19 -14.71 24.40 -37.56
C VAL A 19 -16.11 23.90 -37.88
N SER A 20 -17.14 24.32 -37.12
CA SER A 20 -18.54 23.99 -37.40
C SER A 20 -19.07 24.66 -38.67
N VAL A 21 -18.46 25.77 -39.09
CA VAL A 21 -18.82 26.48 -40.35
C VAL A 21 -18.25 25.77 -41.58
N PHE A 22 -17.20 24.95 -41.43
CA PHE A 22 -16.59 24.17 -42.50
C PHE A 22 -17.07 22.70 -42.55
N GLY A 23 -18.15 22.34 -41.88
CA GLY A 23 -18.78 21.03 -42.00
C GLY A 23 -18.11 19.89 -41.22
N PHE A 24 -17.19 20.20 -40.31
CA PHE A 24 -16.63 19.19 -39.40
C PHE A 24 -17.52 19.03 -38.16
N SER A 25 -18.06 17.86 -37.94
CA SER A 25 -18.82 17.53 -36.73
C SER A 25 -17.87 17.29 -35.56
N LEU A 26 -17.97 18.10 -34.50
CA LEU A 26 -17.27 17.87 -33.22
C LEU A 26 -18.01 16.82 -32.32
N ALA A 27 -19.19 16.36 -32.76
CA ALA A 27 -19.95 15.36 -32.01
C ALA A 27 -19.15 14.10 -31.62
N PRO A 28 -18.26 13.54 -32.49
CA PRO A 28 -17.40 12.42 -32.07
C PRO A 28 -16.41 12.79 -30.98
N VAL A 29 -15.92 14.03 -30.95
CA VAL A 29 -14.96 14.50 -29.95
C VAL A 29 -15.67 14.70 -28.60
N TYR A 30 -16.86 15.25 -28.61
CA TYR A 30 -17.68 15.39 -27.39
C TYR A 30 -18.21 14.04 -26.87
N ALA A 31 -18.49 13.08 -27.75
CA ALA A 31 -18.89 11.75 -27.34
C ALA A 31 -17.73 10.94 -26.71
N GLN A 32 -16.48 11.29 -27.02
CA GLN A 32 -15.27 10.71 -26.41
C GLN A 32 -14.85 11.40 -25.10
N THR A 33 -15.35 12.59 -24.79
CA THR A 33 -15.25 13.17 -23.45
C THR A 33 -16.27 12.51 -22.51
N GLN A 34 -16.20 11.18 -22.40
CA GLN A 34 -16.87 10.49 -21.31
C GLN A 34 -16.37 11.09 -20.01
N GLY A 35 -17.29 11.39 -19.10
CA GLY A 35 -16.97 11.98 -17.81
C GLY A 35 -15.79 11.26 -17.18
N LEU A 36 -14.89 11.99 -16.57
CA LEU A 36 -13.68 11.45 -15.94
C LEU A 36 -14.03 10.16 -15.17
N LYS A 37 -13.24 9.13 -15.34
CA LYS A 37 -13.42 7.82 -14.69
C LYS A 37 -13.72 7.94 -13.18
N ILE A 38 -13.21 9.02 -12.56
CA ILE A 38 -13.36 9.33 -11.14
C ILE A 38 -14.59 10.18 -10.79
N ALA A 39 -15.35 10.70 -11.77
CA ALA A 39 -16.44 11.66 -11.53
C ALA A 39 -17.61 11.14 -10.66
N ARG A 40 -17.70 9.80 -10.49
CA ARG A 40 -18.77 9.16 -9.69
C ARG A 40 -18.21 8.17 -8.67
N THR A 41 -16.96 8.35 -8.28
CA THR A 41 -16.29 7.47 -7.32
C THR A 41 -16.47 7.99 -5.90
N THR A 42 -16.39 7.07 -4.95
CA THR A 42 -16.17 7.40 -3.54
C THR A 42 -14.68 7.51 -3.30
N GLU A 43 -14.25 8.61 -2.71
CA GLU A 43 -12.86 8.86 -2.35
C GLU A 43 -12.57 8.38 -0.93
N THR A 44 -11.48 7.66 -0.76
CA THR A 44 -10.96 7.25 0.54
C THR A 44 -9.51 7.66 0.64
N ARG A 45 -9.16 8.46 1.62
CA ARG A 45 -7.78 8.86 1.90
C ARG A 45 -7.06 7.76 2.66
N SER A 46 -5.82 7.48 2.26
CA SER A 46 -4.96 6.47 2.85
C SER A 46 -3.50 6.85 2.70
N THR A 47 -2.60 5.99 3.14
CA THR A 47 -1.16 6.15 2.95
C THR A 47 -0.60 5.03 2.09
N CYS A 48 0.41 5.36 1.30
CA CYS A 48 1.13 4.41 0.47
C CYS A 48 1.88 3.39 1.37
N PRO A 49 1.77 2.07 1.11
CA PRO A 49 2.37 1.04 1.96
C PRO A 49 3.83 0.74 1.66
N TYR A 50 4.44 1.37 0.64
CA TYR A 50 5.74 0.92 0.13
C TYR A 50 6.96 1.38 0.92
N CYS A 51 6.92 2.55 1.55
CA CYS A 51 8.08 3.02 2.30
C CYS A 51 7.71 4.00 3.41
N SER A 52 8.68 4.28 4.27
CA SER A 52 8.52 5.16 5.43
C SER A 52 8.28 6.64 5.08
N VAL A 53 8.32 7.03 3.80
CA VAL A 53 7.87 8.36 3.36
C VAL A 53 6.38 8.56 3.65
N SER A 54 5.58 7.47 3.61
CA SER A 54 4.15 7.50 3.94
C SER A 54 3.36 8.51 3.11
N CYS A 55 3.59 8.54 1.80
CA CYS A 55 2.86 9.42 0.89
C CYS A 55 1.35 9.24 1.03
N GLY A 56 0.62 10.35 1.15
CA GLY A 56 -0.83 10.33 1.11
C GLY A 56 -1.36 9.96 -0.27
N VAL A 57 -2.36 9.10 -0.31
CA VAL A 57 -3.04 8.66 -1.52
C VAL A 57 -4.55 8.80 -1.38
N ILE A 58 -5.22 9.06 -2.50
CA ILE A 58 -6.67 9.02 -2.63
C ILE A 58 -7.01 7.77 -3.42
N ILE A 59 -7.81 6.90 -2.82
CA ILE A 59 -8.30 5.68 -3.44
C ILE A 59 -9.73 5.92 -3.91
N HIS A 60 -9.94 5.81 -5.21
CA HIS A 60 -11.23 5.96 -5.85
C HIS A 60 -11.90 4.60 -6.04
N THR A 61 -13.07 4.44 -5.44
CA THR A 61 -13.87 3.22 -5.57
C THR A 61 -15.16 3.51 -6.30
N LEU A 62 -15.52 2.62 -7.21
CA LEU A 62 -16.80 2.62 -7.90
C LEU A 62 -17.61 1.42 -7.44
N GLY A 63 -18.82 1.66 -6.97
CA GLY A 63 -19.75 0.63 -6.52
C GLY A 63 -20.99 1.30 -5.93
N ASP A 64 -22.09 0.56 -5.92
CA ASP A 64 -23.36 1.04 -5.37
C ASP A 64 -24.04 -0.09 -4.61
N LYS A 65 -24.03 0.01 -3.29
CA LYS A 65 -24.68 -0.98 -2.42
C LYS A 65 -26.18 -1.10 -2.66
N ALA A 66 -26.83 0.00 -3.06
CA ALA A 66 -28.26 0.00 -3.39
C ALA A 66 -28.57 -0.83 -4.63
N LYS A 67 -27.58 -1.02 -5.51
CA LYS A 67 -27.67 -1.85 -6.73
C LYS A 67 -26.96 -3.20 -6.59
N ASN A 68 -26.57 -3.61 -5.39
CA ASN A 68 -25.77 -4.80 -5.12
C ASN A 68 -24.43 -4.86 -5.91
N ALA A 69 -23.92 -3.71 -6.33
CA ALA A 69 -22.63 -3.62 -7.00
C ALA A 69 -21.52 -3.52 -5.96
N ALA A 70 -20.64 -4.51 -5.91
CA ALA A 70 -19.48 -4.52 -5.03
C ALA A 70 -18.53 -3.35 -5.38
N PRO A 71 -17.99 -2.63 -4.38
CA PRO A 71 -17.03 -1.55 -4.62
C PRO A 71 -15.77 -2.12 -5.28
N GLN A 72 -15.33 -1.48 -6.36
CA GLN A 72 -14.07 -1.80 -7.04
C GLN A 72 -13.15 -0.60 -7.03
N VAL A 73 -11.87 -0.81 -6.78
CA VAL A 73 -10.86 0.24 -6.89
C VAL A 73 -10.58 0.52 -8.36
N VAL A 74 -10.89 1.73 -8.81
CA VAL A 74 -10.78 2.11 -10.23
C VAL A 74 -9.63 3.07 -10.49
N HIS A 75 -9.15 3.77 -9.44
CA HIS A 75 -8.02 4.69 -9.54
C HIS A 75 -7.38 4.93 -8.19
N VAL A 76 -6.08 5.22 -8.20
CA VAL A 76 -5.33 5.69 -7.03
C VAL A 76 -4.45 6.85 -7.49
N GLU A 77 -4.49 7.94 -6.75
CA GLU A 77 -3.66 9.12 -7.01
C GLU A 77 -3.06 9.67 -5.72
N GLY A 78 -2.09 10.58 -5.85
CA GLY A 78 -1.50 11.25 -4.70
C GLY A 78 -2.44 12.29 -4.13
N ASP A 79 -2.53 12.35 -2.80
CA ASP A 79 -3.34 13.35 -2.10
C ASP A 79 -2.65 14.72 -2.14
N PRO A 80 -3.22 15.72 -2.83
CA PRO A 80 -2.64 17.06 -2.92
C PRO A 80 -2.60 17.82 -1.59
N ASP A 81 -3.49 17.44 -0.65
CA ASP A 81 -3.57 18.07 0.67
C ASP A 81 -2.58 17.45 1.67
N HIS A 82 -1.95 16.32 1.30
CA HIS A 82 -1.03 15.63 2.19
C HIS A 82 0.30 16.41 2.31
N PRO A 83 0.78 16.73 3.53
CA PRO A 83 1.90 17.64 3.75
C PRO A 83 3.24 17.11 3.20
N ILE A 84 3.41 15.78 3.09
CA ILE A 84 4.66 15.17 2.66
C ILE A 84 4.80 15.19 1.14
N ASN A 85 3.86 14.58 0.41
CA ASN A 85 3.97 14.38 -1.04
C ASN A 85 3.19 15.38 -1.89
N ARG A 86 2.23 16.11 -1.33
CA ARG A 86 1.45 17.16 -2.01
C ARG A 86 0.94 16.72 -3.39
N GLY A 87 0.41 15.52 -3.47
CA GLY A 87 -0.12 14.93 -4.70
C GLY A 87 0.92 14.23 -5.59
N THR A 88 2.22 14.34 -5.30
CA THR A 88 3.24 13.64 -6.09
C THR A 88 3.42 12.19 -5.62
N LEU A 89 3.65 11.27 -6.56
CA LEU A 89 3.95 9.88 -6.28
C LEU A 89 5.16 9.42 -7.10
N CYS A 90 5.95 8.53 -6.52
CA CYS A 90 6.95 7.78 -7.26
C CYS A 90 6.27 6.71 -8.14
N PRO A 91 6.98 6.06 -9.09
CA PRO A 91 6.38 5.03 -9.95
C PRO A 91 5.66 3.90 -9.21
N LYS A 92 6.15 3.49 -8.03
CA LYS A 92 5.49 2.46 -7.20
C LYS A 92 4.13 2.94 -6.67
N GLY A 93 4.08 4.16 -6.10
CA GLY A 93 2.84 4.75 -5.62
C GLY A 93 1.84 5.00 -6.75
N ALA A 94 2.31 5.42 -7.92
CA ALA A 94 1.47 5.65 -9.10
C ALA A 94 0.88 4.34 -9.66
N SER A 95 1.54 3.20 -9.47
CA SER A 95 1.06 1.87 -9.89
C SER A 95 0.29 1.12 -8.79
N LEU A 96 0.03 1.73 -7.64
CA LEU A 96 -0.57 1.07 -6.48
C LEU A 96 -1.94 0.42 -6.78
N GLN A 97 -2.74 1.01 -7.67
CA GLN A 97 -3.99 0.39 -8.10
C GLN A 97 -3.77 -1.03 -8.65
N GLN A 98 -2.72 -1.23 -9.45
CA GLN A 98 -2.44 -2.53 -10.08
C GLN A 98 -2.10 -3.60 -9.03
N ASP A 99 -1.44 -3.22 -7.95
CA ASP A 99 -1.15 -4.14 -6.85
C ASP A 99 -2.40 -4.48 -6.04
N ILE A 100 -3.29 -3.50 -5.83
CA ILE A 100 -4.53 -3.71 -5.09
C ILE A 100 -5.46 -4.69 -5.82
N VAL A 101 -5.59 -4.56 -7.14
CA VAL A 101 -6.51 -5.38 -7.97
C VAL A 101 -5.82 -6.57 -8.63
N ASN A 102 -4.59 -6.91 -8.24
CA ASN A 102 -3.83 -8.00 -8.84
C ASN A 102 -4.43 -9.36 -8.48
N ASP A 103 -4.73 -10.17 -9.47
CA ASP A 103 -5.26 -11.53 -9.30
C ASP A 103 -4.29 -12.47 -8.56
N ARG A 104 -2.98 -12.16 -8.60
CA ARG A 104 -1.94 -12.93 -7.91
C ARG A 104 -1.71 -12.51 -6.47
N ARG A 105 -2.46 -11.54 -5.97
CA ARG A 105 -2.35 -11.10 -4.59
C ARG A 105 -2.77 -12.21 -3.66
N LEU A 106 -1.92 -12.54 -2.67
CA LEU A 106 -2.28 -13.46 -1.61
C LEU A 106 -3.38 -12.85 -0.74
N LEU A 107 -4.52 -13.53 -0.68
CA LEU A 107 -5.69 -13.10 0.11
C LEU A 107 -5.81 -13.88 1.43
N LYS A 108 -5.06 -14.98 1.56
CA LYS A 108 -5.04 -15.85 2.73
C LYS A 108 -3.62 -16.17 3.13
N PRO A 109 -3.35 -16.44 4.40
CA PRO A 109 -2.08 -17.01 4.81
C PRO A 109 -1.88 -18.38 4.17
N GLN A 110 -0.63 -18.70 3.87
CA GLN A 110 -0.25 -20.01 3.35
C GLN A 110 0.83 -20.62 4.23
N VAL A 111 0.78 -21.93 4.39
CA VAL A 111 1.79 -22.70 5.11
C VAL A 111 2.35 -23.78 4.22
N ARG A 112 3.68 -23.97 4.26
CA ARG A 112 4.34 -25.11 3.66
C ARG A 112 4.80 -26.04 4.76
N ARG A 113 4.22 -27.22 4.81
CA ARG A 113 4.55 -28.21 5.85
C ARG A 113 5.92 -28.87 5.56
N PRO A 114 6.66 -29.31 6.59
CA PRO A 114 7.90 -30.06 6.39
C PRO A 114 7.69 -31.25 5.47
N GLY A 115 8.51 -31.35 4.42
CA GLY A 115 8.40 -32.41 3.41
C GLY A 115 7.35 -32.19 2.32
N SER A 116 6.55 -31.12 2.40
CA SER A 116 5.60 -30.76 1.34
C SER A 116 6.29 -30.02 0.20
N ASP A 117 5.85 -30.24 -1.02
CA ASP A 117 6.25 -29.53 -2.24
C ASP A 117 5.28 -28.38 -2.63
N HIS A 118 4.17 -28.23 -1.91
CA HIS A 118 3.14 -27.23 -2.15
C HIS A 118 2.82 -26.41 -0.90
N TRP A 119 2.08 -25.31 -1.13
CA TRP A 119 1.57 -24.42 -0.10
C TRP A 119 0.09 -24.67 0.12
N ASP A 120 -0.33 -24.76 1.38
CA ASP A 120 -1.71 -24.92 1.80
C ASP A 120 -2.27 -23.60 2.30
N ASP A 121 -3.45 -23.21 1.84
CA ASP A 121 -4.19 -22.08 2.39
C ASP A 121 -4.69 -22.42 3.79
N ILE A 122 -4.47 -21.51 4.74
CA ILE A 122 -4.98 -21.62 6.11
C ILE A 122 -5.74 -20.37 6.51
N SER A 123 -6.52 -20.44 7.57
CA SER A 123 -7.18 -19.27 8.14
C SER A 123 -6.19 -18.35 8.85
N TRP A 124 -6.54 -17.07 9.01
CA TRP A 124 -5.75 -16.13 9.80
C TRP A 124 -5.62 -16.57 11.26
N ASP A 125 -6.71 -17.08 11.87
CA ASP A 125 -6.70 -17.56 13.25
C ASP A 125 -5.72 -18.72 13.41
N GLN A 126 -5.76 -19.67 12.48
CA GLN A 126 -4.81 -20.79 12.46
C GLN A 126 -3.37 -20.33 12.30
N ALA A 127 -3.11 -19.39 11.37
CA ALA A 127 -1.76 -18.87 11.14
C ALA A 127 -1.20 -18.18 12.39
N VAL A 128 -1.99 -17.29 12.99
CA VAL A 128 -1.60 -16.55 14.21
C VAL A 128 -1.34 -17.50 15.37
N ASP A 129 -2.23 -18.48 15.58
CA ASP A 129 -2.12 -19.43 16.66
C ASP A 129 -0.90 -20.37 16.50
N GLU A 130 -0.63 -20.86 15.30
CA GLU A 130 0.55 -21.67 15.03
C GLU A 130 1.86 -20.88 15.22
N ILE A 131 1.93 -19.64 14.71
CA ILE A 131 3.10 -18.76 14.88
C ILE A 131 3.30 -18.44 16.37
N ALA A 132 2.23 -18.10 17.10
CA ALA A 132 2.30 -17.80 18.52
C ALA A 132 2.80 -19.00 19.34
N ARG A 133 2.30 -20.20 19.06
CA ARG A 133 2.77 -21.44 19.71
C ARG A 133 4.24 -21.73 19.46
N TRP A 134 4.71 -21.59 18.22
CA TRP A 134 6.12 -21.76 17.86
C TRP A 134 7.01 -20.74 18.58
N THR A 135 6.63 -19.48 18.53
CA THR A 135 7.34 -18.38 19.19
C THR A 135 7.41 -18.63 20.71
N LYS A 136 6.28 -18.96 21.34
CA LYS A 136 6.25 -19.24 22.78
C LYS A 136 7.10 -20.44 23.14
N LYS A 137 7.00 -21.56 22.41
CA LYS A 137 7.79 -22.77 22.65
C LYS A 137 9.29 -22.48 22.57
N THR A 138 9.72 -21.74 21.56
CA THR A 138 11.14 -21.39 21.39
C THR A 138 11.59 -20.46 22.51
N ARG A 139 10.80 -19.45 22.81
CA ARG A 139 11.12 -18.50 23.88
C ARG A 139 11.22 -19.17 25.23
N ASP A 140 10.22 -19.96 25.62
CA ASP A 140 10.18 -20.64 26.94
C ASP A 140 11.38 -21.60 27.13
N ALA A 141 11.88 -22.20 26.03
CA ALA A 141 13.01 -23.11 26.06
C ALA A 141 14.38 -22.42 26.11
N THR A 142 14.47 -21.16 25.66
CA THR A 142 15.78 -20.53 25.40
C THR A 142 15.93 -19.12 25.96
N PHE A 143 14.95 -18.61 26.68
CA PHE A 143 15.01 -17.29 27.30
C PHE A 143 16.03 -17.25 28.44
N ILE A 144 16.90 -16.26 28.43
CA ILE A 144 17.94 -16.06 29.42
C ILE A 144 17.55 -14.86 30.29
N GLU A 145 17.10 -15.14 31.50
CA GLU A 145 16.74 -14.10 32.46
C GLU A 145 17.99 -13.44 33.06
N LYS A 146 18.97 -14.27 33.46
CA LYS A 146 20.23 -13.80 34.07
C LYS A 146 21.43 -14.34 33.31
N ASP A 147 22.48 -13.56 33.23
CA ASP A 147 23.75 -13.98 32.68
C ASP A 147 24.57 -14.83 33.67
N LYS A 148 25.80 -15.17 33.27
CA LYS A 148 26.73 -16.02 34.08
C LYS A 148 27.17 -15.34 35.35
N ASP A 149 27.14 -14.00 35.40
CA ASP A 149 27.57 -13.17 36.51
C ASP A 149 26.40 -12.76 37.43
N GLY A 150 25.16 -13.26 37.10
CA GLY A 150 23.95 -13.05 37.88
C GLY A 150 23.21 -11.74 37.56
N TYR A 151 23.64 -10.97 36.55
CA TYR A 151 22.94 -9.79 36.09
C TYR A 151 21.67 -10.13 35.32
N THR A 152 20.59 -9.39 35.57
CA THR A 152 19.34 -9.55 34.82
C THR A 152 19.50 -9.00 33.42
N VAL A 153 19.40 -9.86 32.39
CA VAL A 153 19.59 -9.50 30.99
C VAL A 153 18.32 -9.65 30.14
N ASN A 154 17.39 -10.50 30.54
CA ASN A 154 16.09 -10.72 29.86
C ASN A 154 16.21 -10.85 28.34
N ARG A 155 17.10 -11.70 27.84
CA ARG A 155 17.42 -11.80 26.43
C ARG A 155 16.97 -13.10 25.77
N LEU A 156 16.64 -13.01 24.49
CA LEU A 156 16.28 -14.12 23.61
C LEU A 156 17.16 -14.07 22.36
N GLU A 157 18.07 -15.03 22.24
CA GLU A 157 19.07 -15.09 21.17
C GLU A 157 18.70 -16.05 20.03
N THR A 158 17.65 -16.85 20.22
CA THR A 158 17.24 -17.88 19.26
C THR A 158 16.19 -17.41 18.26
N ILE A 159 15.63 -16.22 18.46
CA ILE A 159 14.72 -15.57 17.55
C ILE A 159 15.35 -14.26 17.10
N GLY A 160 15.37 -14.02 15.78
CA GLY A 160 15.77 -12.77 15.17
C GLY A 160 14.66 -12.15 14.36
N TRP A 161 14.76 -10.84 14.15
CA TRP A 161 13.90 -10.07 13.27
C TRP A 161 14.73 -9.48 12.13
N ILE A 162 14.25 -9.67 10.91
CA ILE A 162 14.81 -9.02 9.72
C ILE A 162 13.67 -8.23 9.06
N GLY A 163 13.79 -6.92 9.07
CA GLY A 163 12.83 -6.00 8.46
C GLY A 163 13.30 -5.47 7.10
N GLY A 164 12.40 -4.82 6.38
CA GLY A 164 12.69 -4.10 5.15
C GLY A 164 13.05 -2.63 5.38
N CYS A 165 13.46 -1.92 4.32
CA CYS A 165 13.60 -0.47 4.32
C CYS A 165 12.37 0.24 3.74
N THR A 166 11.39 -0.52 3.27
CA THR A 166 10.21 -0.04 2.57
C THR A 166 8.94 -0.05 3.42
N ASP A 167 9.10 -0.29 4.71
CA ASP A 167 7.99 -0.33 5.67
C ASP A 167 7.65 1.09 6.17
N THR A 168 6.40 1.28 6.59
CA THR A 168 5.98 2.53 7.21
C THR A 168 6.63 2.73 8.59
N ASN A 169 6.69 3.99 9.06
CA ASN A 169 7.26 4.31 10.37
C ASN A 169 6.50 3.61 11.51
N GLU A 170 5.18 3.52 11.40
CA GLU A 170 4.31 2.86 12.38
C GLU A 170 4.60 1.37 12.49
N LEU A 171 4.78 0.70 11.35
CA LEU A 171 5.14 -0.73 11.33
C LEU A 171 6.50 -0.96 11.97
N ASN A 172 7.51 -0.15 11.61
CA ASN A 172 8.85 -0.25 12.20
C ASN A 172 8.81 -0.03 13.72
N PHE A 173 8.07 0.97 14.18
CA PHE A 173 7.91 1.22 15.62
C PHE A 173 7.28 0.02 16.34
N LEU A 174 6.17 -0.52 15.80
CA LEU A 174 5.48 -1.67 16.39
C LEU A 174 6.38 -2.92 16.39
N ALA A 175 7.11 -3.17 15.31
CA ALA A 175 8.03 -4.29 15.21
C ALA A 175 9.12 -4.22 16.29
N VAL A 176 9.81 -3.07 16.41
CA VAL A 176 10.85 -2.88 17.43
C VAL A 176 10.28 -3.05 18.83
N LYS A 177 9.14 -2.43 19.11
CA LYS A 177 8.50 -2.52 20.43
C LYS A 177 8.12 -3.97 20.78
N THR A 178 7.52 -4.68 19.84
CA THR A 178 7.10 -6.08 20.02
C THR A 178 8.31 -7.00 20.23
N MET A 179 9.32 -6.91 19.38
CA MET A 179 10.51 -7.76 19.50
C MET A 179 11.27 -7.50 20.81
N ARG A 180 11.43 -6.25 21.20
CA ARG A 180 12.07 -5.91 22.49
C ARG A 180 11.26 -6.38 23.68
N SER A 181 9.93 -6.33 23.64
CA SER A 181 9.08 -6.84 24.73
C SER A 181 9.21 -8.35 24.92
N MET A 182 9.60 -9.09 23.89
CA MET A 182 9.89 -10.53 23.95
C MET A 182 11.34 -10.84 24.38
N GLY A 183 12.21 -9.83 24.46
CA GLY A 183 13.63 -9.99 24.78
C GLY A 183 14.51 -10.27 23.57
N VAL A 184 14.02 -10.16 22.34
CA VAL A 184 14.78 -10.40 21.10
C VAL A 184 15.93 -9.43 20.98
N CYS A 185 17.15 -9.96 20.81
CA CYS A 185 18.39 -9.19 20.69
C CYS A 185 18.77 -8.92 19.24
N TYR A 186 18.51 -9.85 18.35
CA TYR A 186 18.86 -9.74 16.93
C TYR A 186 17.76 -9.06 16.17
N PHE A 187 17.97 -7.79 15.89
CA PHE A 187 17.03 -6.93 15.21
C PHE A 187 17.76 -6.13 14.13
N GLU A 188 17.57 -6.52 12.88
CA GLU A 188 18.20 -5.90 11.73
C GLU A 188 17.20 -5.50 10.66
N THR A 189 17.57 -4.49 9.87
CA THR A 189 16.80 -4.05 8.70
C THR A 189 17.69 -4.04 7.48
N GLN A 190 17.10 -4.20 6.32
CA GLN A 190 17.84 -4.23 5.04
C GLN A 190 18.73 -3.00 4.85
N ALA A 191 18.30 -1.83 5.30
CA ALA A 191 19.07 -0.59 5.15
C ALA A 191 20.28 -0.48 6.08
N ARG A 192 20.38 -1.35 7.07
CA ARG A 192 21.45 -1.34 8.07
C ARG A 192 22.56 -2.38 7.77
N VAL A 193 22.26 -3.38 7.01
CA VAL A 193 23.20 -4.48 6.67
C VAL A 193 24.21 -4.00 5.62
#